data_1612aa7b88f7256685fddc5a11e8fb79
#
_entry.id   1612aa7b88f7256685fddc5a11e8fb79
#
_cell.length_a   1.000
_cell.length_b   1.000
_cell.length_c   1.000
_cell.angle_alpha   90.00
_cell.angle_beta   90.00
_cell.angle_gamma   90.00
#
_symmetry.space_group_name_H-M   'P 1'
#
loop_
_entity.id
_entity.type
_entity.pdbx_description
1 polymer ?
#
loop_
_entity_poly.entity_id
_entity_poly.type
_entity_poly.pdbx_seq_one_letter_code
_entity_poly.pdbx_strand_id
1 'polypeptide(L)'
;MPSNLRRSANGSAWAPLREPLFRSLWVAAVISYTGTWMQNVGAGWLMTQLTMSPLMVGLVQAATTLPVFLVILPAGALADMVDRRRFLLITQGWMVAAAALLGVFTLLGTVTPWILLGFTFVLGLGAVMNDPAWQAITPEIVSPAQHAPAVALNSVGFNVARAVGPALGGIVIAIAGSGVAFLLNAASFFGVIFFLYRWKRLHFENVETGRVSDAILTGLRYVRGSPVVRCVLIRTGAFSLAASSLLALLPIVARPHGATGYGLLLGSFGLGALAGAAVLPRLRSTLSVDGLVTVAIVVFAAMTFTAGRVQTFGWLELVLFTSGTAWIGILACLNVAAQTMSPWFLRARALSLYLLVLQGGMAIGSAFWGALASRVGIPTAFLCSAIALVVGLASVRRYPLTSQELQYAPSVVRD
;
A
#
# COMPACT_ATOMS: atom_id res chain seq x y z
N MET A 1 2.76 -43.06 22.91
CA MET A 1 2.31 -41.97 22.04
C MET A 1 3.30 -41.78 20.92
N PRO A 2 2.94 -41.88 19.65
CA PRO A 2 3.91 -42.02 18.56
C PRO A 2 4.57 -40.69 18.22
N SER A 3 5.89 -40.74 18.09
CA SER A 3 6.84 -39.67 17.74
C SER A 3 6.72 -39.13 16.31
N ASN A 4 5.68 -39.48 15.58
CA ASN A 4 5.48 -39.14 14.14
C ASN A 4 4.80 -37.79 13.86
N LEU A 5 4.33 -37.05 14.89
CA LEU A 5 3.68 -35.76 14.70
C LEU A 5 4.66 -34.56 14.59
N ARG A 6 5.96 -34.77 14.81
CA ARG A 6 6.99 -33.72 14.73
C ARG A 6 7.70 -33.58 13.38
N ARG A 7 7.48 -34.49 12.43
CA ARG A 7 8.18 -34.50 11.13
C ARG A 7 7.43 -33.78 9.99
N SER A 8 6.20 -33.31 10.18
CA SER A 8 5.46 -32.57 9.14
C SER A 8 5.65 -31.04 9.17
N ALA A 9 6.43 -30.50 10.09
CA ALA A 9 6.62 -29.04 10.24
C ALA A 9 7.74 -28.44 9.35
N ASN A 10 8.48 -29.25 8.59
CA ASN A 10 9.53 -28.77 7.68
C ASN A 10 9.06 -28.75 6.20
N GLY A 11 7.90 -28.20 5.92
CA GLY A 11 7.54 -27.84 4.56
C GLY A 11 8.46 -26.70 4.10
N SER A 12 9.24 -26.92 3.03
CA SER A 12 10.07 -25.89 2.40
C SER A 12 9.21 -24.62 2.18
N ALA A 13 9.75 -23.43 2.53
CA ALA A 13 9.08 -22.14 2.24
C ALA A 13 8.68 -21.99 0.76
N TRP A 14 9.31 -22.75 -0.12
CA TRP A 14 9.07 -22.79 -1.57
C TRP A 14 8.11 -23.91 -2.00
N ALA A 15 7.56 -24.69 -1.06
CA ALA A 15 6.66 -25.82 -1.38
C ALA A 15 5.45 -25.43 -2.22
N PRO A 16 4.78 -24.26 -2.03
CA PRO A 16 3.64 -23.87 -2.85
C PRO A 16 3.98 -23.69 -4.34
N LEU A 17 5.23 -23.35 -4.69
CA LEU A 17 5.66 -23.21 -6.09
C LEU A 17 5.77 -24.56 -6.84
N ARG A 18 5.66 -25.68 -6.14
CA ARG A 18 5.58 -27.02 -6.77
C ARG A 18 4.18 -27.28 -7.34
N GLU A 19 3.14 -26.58 -6.82
CA GLU A 19 1.80 -26.63 -7.37
C GLU A 19 1.73 -25.80 -8.66
N PRO A 20 1.48 -26.41 -9.84
CA PRO A 20 1.57 -25.72 -11.13
C PRO A 20 0.64 -24.51 -11.22
N LEU A 21 -0.59 -24.62 -10.66
CA LEU A 21 -1.57 -23.56 -10.68
C LEU A 21 -1.12 -22.38 -9.81
N PHE A 22 -0.70 -22.64 -8.59
CA PHE A 22 -0.19 -21.59 -7.68
C PHE A 22 1.02 -20.88 -8.29
N ARG A 23 2.01 -21.64 -8.78
CA ARG A 23 3.19 -21.10 -9.44
C ARG A 23 2.84 -20.17 -10.60
N SER A 24 1.95 -20.61 -11.49
CA SER A 24 1.56 -19.82 -12.67
C SER A 24 0.83 -18.53 -12.28
N LEU A 25 -0.10 -18.61 -11.33
CA LEU A 25 -0.81 -17.43 -10.81
C LEU A 25 0.13 -16.50 -10.04
N TRP A 26 1.05 -17.05 -9.26
CA TRP A 26 2.04 -16.27 -8.52
C TRP A 26 2.98 -15.48 -9.44
N VAL A 27 3.51 -16.13 -10.49
CA VAL A 27 4.35 -15.45 -11.50
C VAL A 27 3.55 -14.36 -12.23
N ALA A 28 2.32 -14.68 -12.66
CA ALA A 28 1.45 -13.70 -13.31
C ALA A 28 1.14 -12.52 -12.39
N ALA A 29 0.90 -12.77 -11.10
CA ALA A 29 0.67 -11.73 -10.10
C ALA A 29 1.90 -10.84 -9.87
N VAL A 30 3.11 -11.40 -9.79
CA VAL A 30 4.34 -10.62 -9.65
C VAL A 30 4.56 -9.71 -10.86
N ILE A 31 4.33 -10.22 -12.07
CA ILE A 31 4.39 -9.43 -13.30
C ILE A 31 3.34 -8.31 -13.27
N SER A 32 2.11 -8.63 -12.87
CA SER A 32 1.01 -7.66 -12.77
C SER A 32 1.28 -6.58 -11.71
N TYR A 33 1.79 -6.95 -10.54
CA TYR A 33 2.20 -5.97 -9.52
C TYR A 33 3.32 -5.07 -10.03
N THR A 34 4.30 -5.64 -10.75
CA THR A 34 5.39 -4.85 -11.37
C THR A 34 4.82 -3.85 -12.37
N GLY A 35 3.90 -4.28 -13.25
CA GLY A 35 3.18 -3.40 -14.18
C GLY A 35 2.42 -2.28 -13.47
N THR A 36 1.74 -2.60 -12.36
CA THR A 36 1.02 -1.60 -11.55
C THR A 36 1.95 -0.56 -10.94
N TRP A 37 3.13 -0.95 -10.44
CA TRP A 37 4.14 0.00 -9.95
C TRP A 37 4.73 0.84 -11.08
N MET A 38 4.96 0.27 -12.27
CA MET A 38 5.35 1.02 -13.48
C MET A 38 4.28 2.05 -13.85
N GLN A 39 3.00 1.67 -13.81
CA GLN A 39 1.85 2.55 -14.05
C GLN A 39 1.84 3.75 -13.08
N ASN A 40 2.08 3.51 -11.79
CA ASN A 40 2.11 4.58 -10.78
C ASN A 40 3.23 5.59 -11.06
N VAL A 41 4.41 5.11 -11.47
CA VAL A 41 5.51 5.98 -11.93
C VAL A 41 5.08 6.76 -13.17
N GLY A 42 4.45 6.06 -14.15
CA GLY A 42 3.95 6.69 -15.37
C GLY A 42 2.95 7.81 -15.12
N ALA A 43 1.99 7.57 -14.20
CA ALA A 43 0.99 8.57 -13.85
C ALA A 43 1.62 9.81 -13.17
N GLY A 44 2.49 9.59 -12.19
CA GLY A 44 3.21 10.67 -11.52
C GLY A 44 4.08 11.47 -12.48
N TRP A 45 4.84 10.79 -13.35
CA TRP A 45 5.71 11.43 -14.33
C TRP A 45 4.92 12.18 -15.41
N LEU A 46 3.91 11.56 -16.01
CA LEU A 46 3.08 12.17 -17.03
C LEU A 46 2.41 13.44 -16.52
N MET A 47 1.91 13.43 -15.25
CA MET A 47 1.33 14.64 -14.68
C MET A 47 2.34 15.79 -14.64
N THR A 48 3.64 15.51 -14.39
CA THR A 48 4.66 16.57 -14.42
C THR A 48 4.93 17.11 -15.82
N GLN A 49 4.64 16.36 -16.87
CA GLN A 49 4.75 16.80 -18.26
C GLN A 49 3.52 17.60 -18.71
N LEU A 50 2.32 17.22 -18.19
CA LEU A 50 1.06 17.88 -18.55
C LEU A 50 0.86 19.22 -17.86
N THR A 51 1.45 19.43 -16.68
CA THR A 51 1.25 20.66 -15.90
C THR A 51 2.43 21.00 -15.02
N MET A 52 2.58 22.30 -14.72
CA MET A 52 3.54 22.81 -13.74
C MET A 52 2.95 22.88 -12.32
N SER A 53 1.66 22.56 -12.14
CA SER A 53 0.97 22.69 -10.85
C SER A 53 1.34 21.59 -9.86
N PRO A 54 1.97 21.91 -8.72
CA PRO A 54 2.23 20.94 -7.66
C PRO A 54 0.96 20.30 -7.10
N LEU A 55 -0.16 21.03 -7.11
CA LEU A 55 -1.47 20.50 -6.70
C LEU A 55 -1.87 19.31 -7.57
N MET A 56 -1.80 19.47 -8.91
CA MET A 56 -2.19 18.39 -9.83
C MET A 56 -1.30 17.16 -9.66
N VAL A 57 0.00 17.35 -9.43
CA VAL A 57 0.91 16.24 -9.17
C VAL A 57 0.58 15.56 -7.84
N GLY A 58 0.30 16.31 -6.77
CA GLY A 58 -0.16 15.76 -5.49
C GLY A 58 -1.49 15.02 -5.60
N LEU A 59 -2.41 15.48 -6.47
CA LEU A 59 -3.69 14.82 -6.73
C LEU A 59 -3.54 13.45 -7.40
N VAL A 60 -2.44 13.14 -8.09
CA VAL A 60 -2.19 11.78 -8.61
C VAL A 60 -2.09 10.79 -7.45
N GLN A 61 -1.30 11.12 -6.42
CA GLN A 61 -1.18 10.29 -5.23
C GLN A 61 -2.53 10.20 -4.48
N ALA A 62 -3.27 11.31 -4.38
CA ALA A 62 -4.61 11.30 -3.81
C ALA A 62 -5.56 10.41 -4.61
N ALA A 63 -5.56 10.47 -5.95
CA ALA A 63 -6.38 9.63 -6.82
C ALA A 63 -6.05 8.13 -6.70
N THR A 64 -4.79 7.79 -6.38
CA THR A 64 -4.36 6.41 -6.15
C THR A 64 -4.86 5.86 -4.80
N THR A 65 -4.88 6.70 -3.75
CA THR A 65 -5.18 6.26 -2.37
C THR A 65 -6.65 6.46 -1.97
N LEU A 66 -7.33 7.44 -2.57
CA LEU A 66 -8.73 7.75 -2.28
C LEU A 66 -9.70 6.59 -2.51
N PRO A 67 -9.56 5.74 -3.56
CA PRO A 67 -10.40 4.55 -3.74
C PRO A 67 -10.36 3.61 -2.53
N VAL A 68 -9.18 3.39 -1.94
CA VAL A 68 -9.04 2.55 -0.74
C VAL A 68 -9.85 3.13 0.40
N PHE A 69 -9.73 4.44 0.64
CA PHE A 69 -10.50 5.13 1.67
C PHE A 69 -12.01 4.98 1.47
N LEU A 70 -12.50 5.10 0.23
CA LEU A 70 -13.93 5.06 -0.08
C LEU A 70 -14.52 3.65 -0.07
N VAL A 71 -13.77 2.65 -0.54
CA VAL A 71 -14.38 1.35 -0.93
C VAL A 71 -13.81 0.15 -0.15
N ILE A 72 -12.77 0.31 0.68
CA ILE A 72 -12.13 -0.82 1.37
C ILE A 72 -13.13 -1.62 2.26
N LEU A 73 -14.05 -0.93 2.92
CA LEU A 73 -15.06 -1.57 3.78
C LEU A 73 -16.10 -2.36 2.96
N PRO A 74 -16.76 -1.78 1.94
CA PRO A 74 -17.68 -2.54 1.10
C PRO A 74 -16.99 -3.56 0.19
N ALA A 75 -15.73 -3.34 -0.24
CA ALA A 75 -15.01 -4.27 -1.11
C ALA A 75 -14.77 -5.64 -0.45
N GLY A 76 -14.41 -5.67 0.83
CA GLY A 76 -14.27 -6.91 1.58
C GLY A 76 -15.57 -7.71 1.65
N ALA A 77 -16.67 -7.04 2.00
CA ALA A 77 -17.98 -7.69 2.07
C ALA A 77 -18.46 -8.18 0.69
N LEU A 78 -18.21 -7.41 -0.37
CA LEU A 78 -18.57 -7.80 -1.73
C LEU A 78 -17.78 -9.04 -2.18
N ALA A 79 -16.49 -9.12 -1.84
CA ALA A 79 -15.64 -10.27 -2.15
C ALA A 79 -16.11 -11.57 -1.46
N ASP A 80 -16.81 -11.46 -0.32
CA ASP A 80 -17.38 -12.61 0.40
C ASP A 80 -18.76 -13.03 -0.14
N MET A 81 -19.51 -12.10 -0.76
CA MET A 81 -20.87 -12.34 -1.28
C MET A 81 -20.88 -12.86 -2.72
N VAL A 82 -19.83 -12.68 -3.49
CA VAL A 82 -19.79 -12.98 -4.92
C VAL A 82 -18.81 -14.12 -5.20
N ASP A 83 -19.01 -14.86 -6.28
CA ASP A 83 -18.02 -15.82 -6.77
C ASP A 83 -16.68 -15.12 -7.01
N ARG A 84 -15.68 -15.45 -6.19
CA ARG A 84 -14.35 -14.79 -6.17
C ARG A 84 -13.65 -14.85 -7.53
N ARG A 85 -13.79 -15.95 -8.26
CA ARG A 85 -13.21 -16.10 -9.60
C ARG A 85 -13.86 -15.14 -10.59
N ARG A 86 -15.20 -15.09 -10.62
CA ARG A 86 -15.94 -14.16 -11.52
C ARG A 86 -15.64 -12.71 -11.15
N PHE A 87 -15.62 -12.41 -9.87
CA PHE A 87 -15.30 -11.08 -9.37
C PHE A 87 -13.90 -10.62 -9.79
N LEU A 88 -12.89 -11.50 -9.64
CA LEU A 88 -11.52 -11.23 -10.10
C LEU A 88 -11.44 -11.06 -11.62
N LEU A 89 -12.13 -11.86 -12.41
CA LEU A 89 -12.15 -11.71 -13.86
C LEU A 89 -12.77 -10.37 -14.29
N ILE A 90 -13.83 -9.92 -13.63
CA ILE A 90 -14.48 -8.64 -13.91
C ILE A 90 -13.54 -7.47 -13.52
N THR A 91 -12.96 -7.50 -12.33
CA THR A 91 -12.06 -6.44 -11.85
C THR A 91 -10.79 -6.37 -12.70
N GLN A 92 -10.20 -7.49 -13.07
CA GLN A 92 -9.04 -7.55 -13.95
C GLN A 92 -9.38 -7.05 -15.37
N GLY A 93 -10.53 -7.44 -15.93
CA GLY A 93 -11.00 -6.94 -17.22
C GLY A 93 -11.22 -5.43 -17.23
N TRP A 94 -11.79 -4.89 -16.17
CA TRP A 94 -11.91 -3.45 -15.94
C TRP A 94 -10.53 -2.78 -15.94
N MET A 95 -9.58 -3.32 -15.16
CA MET A 95 -8.22 -2.76 -15.07
C MET A 95 -7.49 -2.80 -16.41
N VAL A 96 -7.65 -3.89 -17.19
CA VAL A 96 -7.14 -3.96 -18.57
C VAL A 96 -7.71 -2.82 -19.40
N ALA A 97 -9.04 -2.68 -19.43
CA ALA A 97 -9.70 -1.66 -20.24
C ALA A 97 -9.25 -0.24 -19.85
N ALA A 98 -9.22 0.05 -18.56
CA ALA A 98 -8.81 1.38 -18.06
C ALA A 98 -7.33 1.68 -18.38
N ALA A 99 -6.41 0.72 -18.15
CA ALA A 99 -5.00 0.91 -18.41
C ALA A 99 -4.72 1.01 -19.93
N ALA A 100 -5.38 0.18 -20.75
CA ALA A 100 -5.23 0.21 -22.21
C ALA A 100 -5.75 1.53 -22.80
N LEU A 101 -6.94 1.98 -22.37
CA LEU A 101 -7.50 3.25 -22.83
C LEU A 101 -6.60 4.44 -22.43
N LEU A 102 -6.11 4.46 -21.20
CA LEU A 102 -5.18 5.50 -20.76
C LEU A 102 -3.89 5.46 -21.59
N GLY A 103 -3.36 4.25 -21.86
CA GLY A 103 -2.17 4.08 -22.69
C GLY A 103 -2.37 4.61 -24.11
N VAL A 104 -3.48 4.25 -24.76
CA VAL A 104 -3.83 4.72 -26.13
C VAL A 104 -4.02 6.23 -26.13
N PHE A 105 -4.81 6.80 -25.22
CA PHE A 105 -5.00 8.25 -25.14
C PHE A 105 -3.68 9.00 -24.90
N THR A 106 -2.77 8.41 -24.11
CA THR A 106 -1.43 8.99 -23.89
C THR A 106 -0.60 9.00 -25.18
N LEU A 107 -0.61 7.91 -25.94
CA LEU A 107 0.10 7.81 -27.23
C LEU A 107 -0.49 8.77 -28.27
N LEU A 108 -1.80 8.98 -28.26
CA LEU A 108 -2.48 9.95 -29.14
C LEU A 108 -2.29 11.42 -28.71
N GLY A 109 -1.69 11.68 -27.54
CA GLY A 109 -1.47 13.03 -27.02
C GLY A 109 -2.76 13.75 -26.56
N THR A 110 -3.84 13.01 -26.31
CA THR A 110 -5.16 13.54 -25.95
C THR A 110 -5.41 13.62 -24.44
N VAL A 111 -4.46 13.11 -23.63
CA VAL A 111 -4.60 13.07 -22.15
C VAL A 111 -4.44 14.47 -21.58
N THR A 112 -5.45 14.88 -20.82
CA THR A 112 -5.40 16.07 -19.96
C THR A 112 -5.11 15.68 -18.50
N PRO A 113 -4.69 16.61 -17.60
CA PRO A 113 -4.51 16.32 -16.19
C PRO A 113 -5.72 15.66 -15.53
N TRP A 114 -6.94 16.10 -15.88
CA TRP A 114 -8.17 15.54 -15.33
C TRP A 114 -8.50 14.14 -15.83
N ILE A 115 -8.23 13.86 -17.12
CA ILE A 115 -8.35 12.51 -17.68
C ILE A 115 -7.41 11.55 -16.97
N LEU A 116 -6.15 11.96 -16.76
CA LEU A 116 -5.16 11.16 -16.04
C LEU A 116 -5.62 10.86 -14.60
N LEU A 117 -6.10 11.87 -13.87
CA LEU A 117 -6.65 11.69 -12.53
C LEU A 117 -7.84 10.74 -12.51
N GLY A 118 -8.77 10.88 -13.45
CA GLY A 118 -9.92 10.00 -13.58
C GLY A 118 -9.55 8.54 -13.81
N PHE A 119 -8.64 8.26 -14.75
CA PHE A 119 -8.16 6.89 -15.00
C PHE A 119 -7.35 6.34 -13.84
N THR A 120 -6.53 7.15 -13.16
CA THR A 120 -5.79 6.74 -11.96
C THR A 120 -6.76 6.33 -10.85
N PHE A 121 -7.82 7.11 -10.62
CA PHE A 121 -8.86 6.78 -9.66
C PHE A 121 -9.63 5.49 -10.03
N VAL A 122 -10.01 5.34 -11.30
CA VAL A 122 -10.71 4.15 -11.82
C VAL A 122 -9.86 2.89 -11.68
N LEU A 123 -8.55 2.97 -11.96
CA LEU A 123 -7.60 1.87 -11.75
C LEU A 123 -7.43 1.54 -10.26
N GLY A 124 -7.38 2.58 -9.41
CA GLY A 124 -7.35 2.41 -7.97
C GLY A 124 -8.59 1.70 -7.43
N LEU A 125 -9.79 2.00 -7.94
CA LEU A 125 -11.02 1.26 -7.60
C LEU A 125 -10.91 -0.22 -7.95
N GLY A 126 -10.40 -0.53 -9.14
CA GLY A 126 -10.19 -1.91 -9.57
C GLY A 126 -9.22 -2.66 -8.64
N ALA A 127 -8.12 -2.02 -8.26
CA ALA A 127 -7.13 -2.61 -7.36
C ALA A 127 -7.73 -2.91 -5.97
N VAL A 128 -8.45 -1.96 -5.36
CA VAL A 128 -9.07 -2.16 -4.04
C VAL A 128 -10.11 -3.28 -4.04
N MET A 129 -10.85 -3.42 -5.12
CA MET A 129 -11.81 -4.52 -5.26
C MET A 129 -11.12 -5.86 -5.50
N ASN A 130 -10.00 -5.86 -6.21
CA ASN A 130 -9.23 -7.06 -6.54
C ASN A 130 -8.55 -7.69 -5.32
N ASP A 131 -7.96 -6.86 -4.43
CA ASP A 131 -7.07 -7.33 -3.37
C ASP A 131 -7.71 -8.31 -2.37
N PRO A 132 -8.91 -8.08 -1.80
CA PRO A 132 -9.55 -9.02 -0.88
C PRO A 132 -9.86 -10.35 -1.56
N ALA A 133 -10.37 -10.32 -2.79
CA ALA A 133 -10.70 -11.51 -3.55
C ALA A 133 -9.44 -12.33 -3.90
N TRP A 134 -8.33 -11.65 -4.24
CA TRP A 134 -7.03 -12.29 -4.48
C TRP A 134 -6.48 -13.00 -3.24
N GLN A 135 -6.55 -12.35 -2.08
CA GLN A 135 -6.13 -12.98 -0.83
C GLN A 135 -7.00 -14.20 -0.48
N ALA A 136 -8.30 -14.12 -0.77
CA ALA A 136 -9.27 -15.16 -0.45
C ALA A 136 -9.16 -16.40 -1.36
N ILE A 137 -8.59 -16.31 -2.57
CA ILE A 137 -8.40 -17.50 -3.42
C ILE A 137 -7.13 -18.30 -3.06
N THR A 138 -6.15 -17.70 -2.41
CA THR A 138 -4.90 -18.37 -2.05
C THR A 138 -5.12 -19.70 -1.29
N PRO A 139 -5.97 -19.74 -0.23
CA PRO A 139 -6.29 -20.98 0.47
C PRO A 139 -7.04 -22.03 -0.38
N GLU A 140 -7.70 -21.62 -1.46
CA GLU A 140 -8.44 -22.54 -2.36
C GLU A 140 -7.52 -23.25 -3.37
N ILE A 141 -6.30 -22.72 -3.55
CA ILE A 141 -5.34 -23.20 -4.57
C ILE A 141 -4.28 -24.12 -3.98
N VAL A 142 -3.96 -23.95 -2.69
CA VAL A 142 -2.91 -24.73 -2.02
C VAL A 142 -3.49 -25.56 -0.87
N SER A 143 -2.78 -26.64 -0.48
CA SER A 143 -3.19 -27.45 0.67
C SER A 143 -3.09 -26.66 1.99
N PRO A 144 -3.85 -26.99 3.04
CA PRO A 144 -3.81 -26.31 4.34
C PRO A 144 -2.41 -26.19 4.94
N ALA A 145 -1.57 -27.19 4.75
CA ALA A 145 -0.17 -27.19 5.22
C ALA A 145 0.71 -26.14 4.49
N GLN A 146 0.29 -25.70 3.30
CA GLN A 146 1.05 -24.76 2.47
C GLN A 146 0.49 -23.32 2.55
N HIS A 147 -0.60 -23.06 3.31
CA HIS A 147 -1.21 -21.72 3.38
C HIS A 147 -0.23 -20.66 3.88
N ALA A 148 0.44 -20.87 5.00
CA ALA A 148 1.38 -19.91 5.54
C ALA A 148 2.57 -19.62 4.60
N PRO A 149 3.23 -20.64 4.01
CA PRO A 149 4.23 -20.43 2.95
C PRO A 149 3.68 -19.69 1.72
N ALA A 150 2.44 -19.96 1.27
CA ALA A 150 1.84 -19.29 0.11
C ALA A 150 1.59 -17.80 0.37
N VAL A 151 1.06 -17.46 1.54
CA VAL A 151 0.88 -16.05 1.97
C VAL A 151 2.23 -15.34 2.06
N ALA A 152 3.26 -15.99 2.59
CA ALA A 152 4.61 -15.44 2.64
C ALA A 152 5.17 -15.17 1.23
N LEU A 153 5.01 -16.11 0.30
CA LEU A 153 5.43 -15.95 -1.11
C LEU A 153 4.68 -14.80 -1.80
N ASN A 154 3.37 -14.65 -1.58
CA ASN A 154 2.60 -13.52 -2.12
C ASN A 154 3.15 -12.19 -1.60
N SER A 155 3.48 -12.11 -0.31
CA SER A 155 4.10 -10.93 0.29
C SER A 155 5.48 -10.64 -0.30
N VAL A 156 6.31 -11.67 -0.52
CA VAL A 156 7.62 -11.53 -1.19
C VAL A 156 7.43 -11.00 -2.60
N GLY A 157 6.55 -11.61 -3.40
CA GLY A 157 6.27 -11.18 -4.76
C GLY A 157 5.82 -9.72 -4.85
N PHE A 158 4.90 -9.30 -3.97
CA PHE A 158 4.44 -7.90 -3.89
C PHE A 158 5.58 -6.95 -3.53
N ASN A 159 6.43 -7.27 -2.55
CA ASN A 159 7.52 -6.41 -2.14
C ASN A 159 8.65 -6.33 -3.18
N VAL A 160 8.95 -7.43 -3.89
CA VAL A 160 9.88 -7.42 -5.02
C VAL A 160 9.37 -6.50 -6.13
N ALA A 161 8.09 -6.63 -6.50
CA ALA A 161 7.47 -5.77 -7.50
C ALA A 161 7.50 -4.29 -7.09
N ARG A 162 7.25 -4.00 -5.81
CA ARG A 162 7.31 -2.66 -5.23
C ARG A 162 8.71 -2.04 -5.29
N ALA A 163 9.76 -2.83 -5.12
CA ALA A 163 11.14 -2.36 -5.16
C ALA A 163 11.65 -2.18 -6.60
N VAL A 164 11.34 -3.13 -7.48
CA VAL A 164 11.89 -3.19 -8.86
C VAL A 164 10.98 -2.46 -9.86
N GLY A 165 9.66 -2.52 -9.68
CA GLY A 165 8.68 -1.96 -10.60
C GLY A 165 8.88 -0.49 -10.91
N PRO A 166 9.09 0.38 -9.92
CA PRO A 166 9.33 1.80 -10.18
C PRO A 166 10.57 2.06 -11.03
N ALA A 167 11.68 1.37 -10.76
CA ALA A 167 12.91 1.53 -11.53
C ALA A 167 12.72 1.07 -12.99
N LEU A 168 12.09 -0.09 -13.21
CA LEU A 168 11.74 -0.55 -14.54
C LEU A 168 10.77 0.42 -15.24
N GLY A 169 9.79 0.94 -14.50
CA GLY A 169 8.85 1.94 -15.01
C GLY A 169 9.57 3.21 -15.49
N GLY A 170 10.49 3.73 -14.68
CA GLY A 170 11.29 4.89 -15.05
C GLY A 170 12.11 4.68 -16.32
N ILE A 171 12.73 3.51 -16.48
CA ILE A 171 13.49 3.13 -17.68
C ILE A 171 12.56 3.05 -18.91
N VAL A 172 11.45 2.32 -18.81
CA VAL A 172 10.48 2.18 -19.90
C VAL A 172 9.94 3.54 -20.33
N ILE A 173 9.61 4.40 -19.36
CA ILE A 173 9.07 5.74 -19.64
C ILE A 173 10.13 6.62 -20.33
N ALA A 174 11.40 6.52 -19.94
CA ALA A 174 12.47 7.29 -20.56
C ALA A 174 12.72 6.87 -22.01
N ILE A 175 12.57 5.59 -22.35
CA ILE A 175 12.83 5.04 -23.68
C ILE A 175 11.59 5.16 -24.60
N ALA A 176 10.41 4.88 -24.07
CA ALA A 176 9.20 4.66 -24.87
C ALA A 176 8.00 5.52 -24.43
N GLY A 177 8.14 6.32 -23.37
CA GLY A 177 7.08 7.18 -22.85
C GLY A 177 6.09 6.50 -21.91
N SER A 178 5.30 7.31 -21.22
CA SER A 178 4.32 6.83 -20.21
C SER A 178 3.21 5.97 -20.86
N GLY A 179 2.80 6.26 -22.09
CA GLY A 179 1.76 5.49 -22.80
C GLY A 179 2.12 4.02 -22.94
N VAL A 180 3.38 3.72 -23.29
CA VAL A 180 3.87 2.33 -23.39
C VAL A 180 3.89 1.65 -22.02
N ALA A 181 4.29 2.35 -20.96
CA ALA A 181 4.25 1.80 -19.60
C ALA A 181 2.80 1.42 -19.19
N PHE A 182 1.80 2.21 -19.55
CA PHE A 182 0.38 1.92 -19.31
C PHE A 182 -0.10 0.70 -20.12
N LEU A 183 0.30 0.58 -21.37
CA LEU A 183 -0.04 -0.59 -22.20
C LEU A 183 0.65 -1.87 -21.70
N LEU A 184 1.89 -1.79 -21.25
CA LEU A 184 2.57 -2.92 -20.62
C LEU A 184 1.88 -3.36 -19.34
N ASN A 185 1.39 -2.41 -18.53
CA ASN A 185 0.56 -2.75 -17.37
C ASN A 185 -0.75 -3.42 -17.79
N ALA A 186 -1.45 -2.89 -18.79
CA ALA A 186 -2.65 -3.54 -19.33
C ALA A 186 -2.36 -4.98 -19.80
N ALA A 187 -1.24 -5.18 -20.50
CA ALA A 187 -0.81 -6.50 -20.94
C ALA A 187 -0.50 -7.45 -19.79
N SER A 188 0.05 -6.94 -18.67
CA SER A 188 0.40 -7.75 -17.50
C SER A 188 -0.82 -8.42 -16.85
N PHE A 189 -1.98 -7.78 -16.89
CA PHE A 189 -3.23 -8.34 -16.35
C PHE A 189 -3.74 -9.56 -17.14
N PHE A 190 -3.41 -9.68 -18.45
CA PHE A 190 -3.85 -10.83 -19.25
C PHE A 190 -3.30 -12.15 -18.73
N GLY A 191 -2.09 -12.17 -18.18
CA GLY A 191 -1.53 -13.37 -17.55
C GLY A 191 -2.39 -13.87 -16.40
N VAL A 192 -2.84 -12.95 -15.53
CA VAL A 192 -3.72 -13.26 -14.40
C VAL A 192 -5.09 -13.75 -14.90
N ILE A 193 -5.69 -13.03 -15.88
CA ILE A 193 -6.98 -13.40 -16.49
C ILE A 193 -6.90 -14.81 -17.10
N PHE A 194 -5.85 -15.10 -17.84
CA PHE A 194 -5.67 -16.39 -18.52
C PHE A 194 -5.66 -17.55 -17.53
N PHE A 195 -4.88 -17.47 -16.45
CA PHE A 195 -4.81 -18.54 -15.46
C PHE A 195 -6.09 -18.63 -14.63
N LEU A 196 -6.72 -17.51 -14.25
CA LEU A 196 -8.01 -17.51 -13.59
C LEU A 196 -9.12 -18.11 -14.46
N TYR A 197 -9.08 -17.86 -15.77
CA TYR A 197 -10.06 -18.43 -16.70
C TYR A 197 -9.91 -19.96 -16.81
N ARG A 198 -8.68 -20.48 -16.80
CA ARG A 198 -8.40 -21.92 -16.82
C ARG A 198 -8.67 -22.62 -15.49
N TRP A 199 -8.65 -21.89 -14.40
CA TRP A 199 -8.94 -22.45 -13.07
C TRP A 199 -10.42 -22.75 -12.92
N LYS A 200 -10.75 -24.04 -12.70
CA LYS A 200 -12.12 -24.51 -12.42
C LYS A 200 -12.28 -24.58 -10.89
N ARG A 201 -13.08 -23.68 -10.34
CA ARG A 201 -13.45 -23.73 -8.93
C ARG A 201 -14.45 -24.86 -8.71
N LEU A 202 -14.18 -25.74 -7.74
CA LEU A 202 -14.97 -26.95 -7.52
C LEU A 202 -16.24 -26.72 -6.70
N HIS A 203 -16.26 -25.75 -5.78
CA HIS A 203 -17.41 -25.44 -4.94
C HIS A 203 -17.50 -23.95 -4.63
N PHE A 204 -18.70 -23.41 -4.66
CA PHE A 204 -19.04 -22.09 -4.14
C PHE A 204 -20.07 -22.28 -3.03
N GLU A 205 -19.64 -22.20 -1.77
CA GLU A 205 -20.56 -22.07 -0.65
C GLU A 205 -20.89 -20.59 -0.46
N ASN A 206 -22.17 -20.25 -0.61
CA ASN A 206 -22.67 -18.94 -0.18
C ASN A 206 -22.54 -18.86 1.34
N VAL A 207 -21.55 -18.13 1.81
CA VAL A 207 -21.49 -17.74 3.22
C VAL A 207 -22.54 -16.65 3.40
N GLU A 208 -23.53 -16.89 4.28
CA GLU A 208 -24.47 -15.85 4.71
C GLU A 208 -23.65 -14.74 5.41
N THR A 209 -23.31 -13.70 4.68
CA THR A 209 -22.65 -12.53 5.23
C THR A 209 -23.69 -11.58 5.79
N GLY A 210 -23.50 -11.17 7.04
CA GLY A 210 -24.30 -10.11 7.66
C GLY A 210 -24.20 -8.79 6.85
N ARG A 211 -25.15 -7.89 7.05
CA ARG A 211 -25.22 -6.62 6.32
C ARG A 211 -23.93 -5.82 6.50
N VAL A 212 -23.36 -5.31 5.41
CA VAL A 212 -22.17 -4.46 5.40
C VAL A 212 -22.32 -3.25 6.33
N SER A 213 -23.53 -2.65 6.39
CA SER A 213 -23.86 -1.56 7.30
C SER A 213 -23.62 -1.90 8.76
N ASP A 214 -23.99 -3.14 9.18
CA ASP A 214 -23.85 -3.58 10.57
C ASP A 214 -22.39 -3.82 10.93
N ALA A 215 -21.59 -4.29 9.96
CA ALA A 215 -20.17 -4.44 10.11
C ALA A 215 -19.46 -3.08 10.31
N ILE A 216 -19.85 -2.07 9.52
CA ILE A 216 -19.32 -0.70 9.61
C ILE A 216 -19.72 -0.06 10.95
N LEU A 217 -21.01 -0.13 11.32
CA LEU A 217 -21.52 0.44 12.57
C LEU A 217 -20.87 -0.19 13.80
N THR A 218 -20.69 -1.51 13.78
CA THR A 218 -20.02 -2.23 14.87
C THR A 218 -18.53 -1.81 14.96
N GLY A 219 -17.85 -1.65 13.83
CA GLY A 219 -16.48 -1.13 13.80
C GLY A 219 -16.38 0.27 14.39
N LEU A 220 -17.28 1.19 14.01
CA LEU A 220 -17.30 2.57 14.52
C LEU A 220 -17.64 2.63 16.01
N ARG A 221 -18.60 1.80 16.49
CA ARG A 221 -18.89 1.71 17.92
C ARG A 221 -17.69 1.19 18.71
N TYR A 222 -16.98 0.21 18.15
CA TYR A 222 -15.79 -0.34 18.79
C TYR A 222 -14.67 0.71 18.92
N VAL A 223 -14.41 1.52 17.89
CA VAL A 223 -13.44 2.61 17.95
C VAL A 223 -13.80 3.63 19.03
N ARG A 224 -15.09 3.97 19.13
CA ARG A 224 -15.55 4.91 20.18
C ARG A 224 -15.37 4.34 21.59
N GLY A 225 -15.56 3.04 21.76
CA GLY A 225 -15.43 2.34 23.04
C GLY A 225 -14.00 1.92 23.41
N SER A 226 -13.06 1.90 22.46
CA SER A 226 -11.69 1.44 22.71
C SER A 226 -10.69 2.61 22.62
N PRO A 227 -10.20 3.11 23.79
CA PRO A 227 -9.18 4.17 23.82
C PRO A 227 -7.91 3.78 23.04
N VAL A 228 -7.56 2.50 23.08
CA VAL A 228 -6.35 1.97 22.48
C VAL A 228 -6.41 1.98 20.94
N VAL A 229 -7.51 1.53 20.36
CA VAL A 229 -7.70 1.57 18.91
C VAL A 229 -7.75 3.02 18.43
N ARG A 230 -8.42 3.89 19.17
CA ARG A 230 -8.46 5.33 18.87
C ARG A 230 -7.05 5.95 18.88
N CYS A 231 -6.20 5.54 19.81
CA CYS A 231 -4.80 5.93 19.88
C CYS A 231 -4.04 5.57 18.58
N VAL A 232 -4.12 4.31 18.13
CA VAL A 232 -3.49 3.86 16.89
C VAL A 232 -4.00 4.65 15.69
N LEU A 233 -5.31 4.87 15.59
CA LEU A 233 -5.91 5.60 14.46
C LEU A 233 -5.49 7.08 14.44
N ILE A 234 -5.45 7.77 15.58
CA ILE A 234 -4.98 9.17 15.67
C ILE A 234 -3.52 9.27 15.22
N ARG A 235 -2.65 8.38 15.72
CA ARG A 235 -1.23 8.37 15.35
C ARG A 235 -1.03 8.04 13.86
N THR A 236 -1.80 7.09 13.33
CA THR A 236 -1.78 6.75 11.90
C THR A 236 -2.22 7.93 11.06
N GLY A 237 -3.31 8.60 11.42
CA GLY A 237 -3.82 9.76 10.70
C GLY A 237 -2.85 10.94 10.73
N ALA A 238 -2.30 11.27 11.90
CA ALA A 238 -1.31 12.33 12.03
C ALA A 238 -0.05 12.06 11.18
N PHE A 239 0.46 10.82 11.24
CA PHE A 239 1.61 10.42 10.44
C PHE A 239 1.29 10.43 8.93
N SER A 240 0.23 9.76 8.48
CA SER A 240 -0.07 9.61 7.05
C SER A 240 -0.37 10.94 6.37
N LEU A 241 -1.09 11.83 7.06
CA LEU A 241 -1.39 13.16 6.55
C LEU A 241 -0.11 13.99 6.35
N ALA A 242 0.79 13.98 7.33
CA ALA A 242 2.04 14.72 7.24
C ALA A 242 3.03 14.07 6.27
N ALA A 243 3.22 12.74 6.35
CA ALA A 243 4.22 12.01 5.57
C ALA A 243 3.91 11.90 4.07
N SER A 244 2.65 12.12 3.66
CA SER A 244 2.24 12.04 2.25
C SER A 244 2.95 13.04 1.35
N SER A 245 3.46 14.16 1.89
CA SER A 245 4.15 15.20 1.12
C SER A 245 5.31 14.65 0.30
N LEU A 246 6.15 13.78 0.91
CA LEU A 246 7.35 13.26 0.28
C LEU A 246 7.03 12.51 -1.01
N LEU A 247 6.11 11.57 -0.98
CA LEU A 247 5.73 10.77 -2.15
C LEU A 247 4.88 11.57 -3.14
N ALA A 248 4.01 12.46 -2.67
CA ALA A 248 3.15 13.27 -3.51
C ALA A 248 3.92 14.30 -4.35
N LEU A 249 4.99 14.88 -3.82
CA LEU A 249 5.78 15.91 -4.50
C LEU A 249 7.06 15.36 -5.13
N LEU A 250 7.40 14.09 -4.87
CA LEU A 250 8.60 13.45 -5.40
C LEU A 250 8.74 13.54 -6.94
N PRO A 251 7.64 13.39 -7.76
CA PRO A 251 7.75 13.54 -9.20
C PRO A 251 8.33 14.89 -9.62
N ILE A 252 8.03 15.97 -8.88
CA ILE A 252 8.53 17.30 -9.18
C ILE A 252 10.00 17.45 -8.77
N VAL A 253 10.36 16.94 -7.60
CA VAL A 253 11.76 16.91 -7.13
C VAL A 253 12.64 16.14 -8.10
N ALA A 254 12.13 15.07 -8.68
CA ALA A 254 12.85 14.22 -9.62
C ALA A 254 12.93 14.78 -11.05
N ARG A 255 12.23 15.87 -11.40
CA ARG A 255 12.25 16.46 -12.76
C ARG A 255 13.64 16.65 -13.36
N PRO A 256 14.64 17.19 -12.63
CA PRO A 256 15.98 17.38 -13.18
C PRO A 256 16.68 16.07 -13.59
N HIS A 257 16.23 14.95 -13.03
CA HIS A 257 16.83 13.63 -13.22
C HIS A 257 16.05 12.75 -14.21
N GLY A 258 14.97 13.27 -14.80
CA GLY A 258 14.15 12.56 -15.78
C GLY A 258 13.31 11.44 -15.19
N ALA A 259 12.60 10.71 -16.05
CA ALA A 259 11.74 9.61 -15.68
C ALA A 259 12.50 8.45 -15.01
N THR A 260 13.70 8.13 -15.54
CA THR A 260 14.58 7.12 -14.94
C THR A 260 14.96 7.49 -13.51
N GLY A 261 15.38 8.76 -13.30
CA GLY A 261 15.71 9.26 -11.97
C GLY A 261 14.53 9.16 -11.00
N TYR A 262 13.32 9.52 -11.44
CA TYR A 262 12.12 9.37 -10.61
C TYR A 262 11.85 7.92 -10.25
N GLY A 263 11.94 6.99 -11.22
CA GLY A 263 11.78 5.57 -10.98
C GLY A 263 12.81 4.98 -10.02
N LEU A 264 14.09 5.38 -10.16
CA LEU A 264 15.17 4.94 -9.28
C LEU A 264 14.98 5.48 -7.84
N LEU A 265 14.58 6.73 -7.67
CA LEU A 265 14.28 7.29 -6.35
C LEU A 265 13.16 6.54 -5.64
N LEU A 266 12.08 6.19 -6.35
CA LEU A 266 11.02 5.35 -5.79
C LEU A 266 11.50 3.92 -5.52
N GLY A 267 12.35 3.36 -6.38
CA GLY A 267 13.01 2.08 -6.17
C GLY A 267 13.88 2.08 -4.90
N SER A 268 14.68 3.14 -4.71
CA SER A 268 15.49 3.34 -3.50
C SER A 268 14.63 3.41 -2.23
N PHE A 269 13.48 4.09 -2.28
CA PHE A 269 12.50 4.08 -1.19
C PHE A 269 11.98 2.66 -0.92
N GLY A 270 11.65 1.91 -1.96
CA GLY A 270 11.21 0.51 -1.86
C GLY A 270 12.28 -0.41 -1.26
N LEU A 271 13.53 -0.29 -1.72
CA LEU A 271 14.67 -1.03 -1.18
C LEU A 271 14.93 -0.67 0.28
N GLY A 272 14.83 0.61 0.64
CA GLY A 272 14.91 1.06 2.02
C GLY A 272 13.85 0.42 2.90
N ALA A 273 12.61 0.31 2.39
CA ALA A 273 11.52 -0.36 3.12
C ALA A 273 11.82 -1.87 3.32
N LEU A 274 12.39 -2.56 2.33
CA LEU A 274 12.82 -3.96 2.48
C LEU A 274 13.93 -4.10 3.52
N ALA A 275 14.95 -3.24 3.47
CA ALA A 275 16.04 -3.22 4.44
C ALA A 275 15.52 -2.95 5.87
N GLY A 276 14.60 -1.97 6.00
CA GLY A 276 13.94 -1.67 7.26
C GLY A 276 13.16 -2.86 7.82
N ALA A 277 12.41 -3.58 6.98
CA ALA A 277 11.69 -4.78 7.39
C ALA A 277 12.63 -5.88 7.89
N ALA A 278 13.81 -6.06 7.27
CA ALA A 278 14.81 -7.03 7.67
C ALA A 278 15.47 -6.69 9.03
N VAL A 279 15.68 -5.41 9.32
CA VAL A 279 16.32 -4.93 10.56
C VAL A 279 15.31 -4.77 11.71
N LEU A 280 14.03 -4.59 11.41
CA LEU A 280 12.97 -4.32 12.39
C LEU A 280 12.90 -5.30 13.57
N PRO A 281 13.05 -6.66 13.39
CA PRO A 281 13.02 -7.59 14.52
C PRO A 281 14.14 -7.31 15.54
N ARG A 282 15.35 -6.95 15.06
CA ARG A 282 16.47 -6.60 15.93
C ARG A 282 16.23 -5.29 16.68
N LEU A 283 15.68 -4.28 16.01
CA LEU A 283 15.36 -3.01 16.65
C LEU A 283 14.26 -3.16 17.71
N ARG A 284 13.30 -4.04 17.50
CA ARG A 284 12.22 -4.33 18.46
C ARG A 284 12.70 -5.09 19.70
N SER A 285 13.84 -5.79 19.65
CA SER A 285 14.42 -6.42 20.82
C SER A 285 15.18 -5.45 21.73
N THR A 286 15.54 -4.26 21.22
CA THR A 286 16.34 -3.26 21.94
C THR A 286 15.56 -1.99 22.29
N LEU A 287 14.55 -1.65 21.51
CA LEU A 287 13.75 -0.42 21.67
C LEU A 287 12.28 -0.75 21.96
N SER A 288 11.66 0.06 22.82
CA SER A 288 10.21 0.02 22.97
C SER A 288 9.51 0.40 21.65
N VAL A 289 8.27 -0.07 21.46
CA VAL A 289 7.49 0.24 20.25
C VAL A 289 7.35 1.75 20.05
N ASP A 290 7.07 2.48 21.12
CA ASP A 290 6.96 3.95 21.05
C ASP A 290 8.29 4.62 20.77
N GLY A 291 9.39 4.14 21.35
CA GLY A 291 10.74 4.63 21.06
C GLY A 291 11.11 4.44 19.59
N LEU A 292 10.86 3.25 19.05
CA LEU A 292 11.14 2.93 17.66
C LEU A 292 10.31 3.81 16.70
N VAL A 293 9.00 3.95 16.94
CA VAL A 293 8.12 4.81 16.11
C VAL A 293 8.58 6.27 16.21
N THR A 294 8.97 6.75 17.40
CA THR A 294 9.45 8.12 17.58
C THR A 294 10.73 8.37 16.78
N VAL A 295 11.74 7.51 16.92
CA VAL A 295 12.99 7.63 16.15
C VAL A 295 12.72 7.59 14.65
N ALA A 296 11.89 6.65 14.21
CA ALA A 296 11.55 6.51 12.79
C ALA A 296 10.82 7.78 12.26
N ILE A 297 9.90 8.40 13.02
CA ILE A 297 9.23 9.64 12.60
C ILE A 297 10.25 10.79 12.54
N VAL A 298 11.16 10.93 13.50
CA VAL A 298 12.20 11.96 13.48
C VAL A 298 13.11 11.79 12.27
N VAL A 299 13.55 10.56 11.98
CA VAL A 299 14.35 10.25 10.79
C VAL A 299 13.57 10.59 9.53
N PHE A 300 12.32 10.18 9.41
CA PHE A 300 11.48 10.47 8.24
C PHE A 300 11.27 11.98 8.06
N ALA A 301 11.05 12.73 9.13
CA ALA A 301 10.92 14.19 9.12
C ALA A 301 12.21 14.87 8.64
N ALA A 302 13.37 14.45 9.16
CA ALA A 302 14.68 14.96 8.74
C ALA A 302 14.93 14.68 7.26
N MET A 303 14.60 13.47 6.77
CA MET A 303 14.76 13.12 5.36
C MET A 303 13.79 13.90 4.46
N THR A 304 12.54 14.12 4.91
CA THR A 304 11.57 14.96 4.17
C THR A 304 12.07 16.39 4.06
N PHE A 305 12.59 16.97 5.12
CA PHE A 305 13.22 18.30 5.08
C PHE A 305 14.40 18.35 4.12
N THR A 306 15.28 17.35 4.18
CA THR A 306 16.48 17.25 3.34
C THR A 306 16.12 17.10 1.86
N ALA A 307 15.08 16.32 1.52
CA ALA A 307 14.58 16.14 0.16
C ALA A 307 14.19 17.46 -0.52
N GLY A 308 13.76 18.46 0.26
CA GLY A 308 13.42 19.79 -0.26
C GLY A 308 14.63 20.71 -0.54
N ARG A 309 15.81 20.30 -0.11
CA ARG A 309 17.03 21.12 -0.18
C ARG A 309 18.13 20.54 -1.06
N VAL A 310 18.17 19.22 -1.17
CA VAL A 310 19.18 18.49 -1.92
C VAL A 310 18.74 18.29 -3.35
N GLN A 311 19.65 18.59 -4.29
CA GLN A 311 19.42 18.40 -5.73
C GLN A 311 20.34 17.33 -6.33
N THR A 312 21.38 16.92 -5.63
CA THR A 312 22.31 15.89 -6.09
C THR A 312 21.66 14.52 -6.03
N PHE A 313 21.64 13.78 -7.15
CA PHE A 313 20.92 12.52 -7.30
C PHE A 313 21.29 11.48 -6.23
N GLY A 314 22.58 11.21 -6.02
CA GLY A 314 23.03 10.20 -5.04
C GLY A 314 22.60 10.53 -3.60
N TRP A 315 22.56 11.81 -3.21
CA TRP A 315 22.02 12.21 -1.92
C TRP A 315 20.51 12.02 -1.84
N LEU A 316 19.78 12.29 -2.93
CA LEU A 316 18.33 12.02 -2.98
C LEU A 316 18.03 10.53 -2.86
N GLU A 317 18.82 9.65 -3.50
CA GLU A 317 18.69 8.20 -3.33
C GLU A 317 18.89 7.77 -1.87
N LEU A 318 19.92 8.29 -1.19
CA LEU A 318 20.15 8.00 0.23
C LEU A 318 19.02 8.50 1.11
N VAL A 319 18.49 9.70 0.82
CA VAL A 319 17.33 10.29 1.51
C VAL A 319 16.10 9.41 1.34
N LEU A 320 15.81 8.95 0.12
CA LEU A 320 14.66 8.09 -0.15
C LEU A 320 14.83 6.69 0.45
N PHE A 321 16.00 6.09 0.36
CA PHE A 321 16.31 4.82 1.00
C PHE A 321 16.08 4.88 2.53
N THR A 322 16.63 5.91 3.18
CA THR A 322 16.48 6.13 4.62
C THR A 322 15.02 6.40 4.99
N SER A 323 14.31 7.17 4.16
CA SER A 323 12.87 7.42 4.34
C SER A 323 12.06 6.13 4.25
N GLY A 324 12.38 5.25 3.29
CA GLY A 324 11.73 3.94 3.14
C GLY A 324 11.94 3.04 4.35
N THR A 325 13.17 3.03 4.90
CA THR A 325 13.51 2.28 6.12
C THR A 325 12.69 2.77 7.31
N ALA A 326 12.58 4.07 7.51
CA ALA A 326 11.79 4.68 8.56
C ALA A 326 10.28 4.42 8.37
N TRP A 327 9.80 4.56 7.13
CA TRP A 327 8.41 4.32 6.75
C TRP A 327 7.90 2.95 7.17
N ILE A 328 8.64 1.89 6.81
CA ILE A 328 8.20 0.52 7.14
C ILE A 328 8.25 0.28 8.65
N GLY A 329 9.22 0.86 9.36
CA GLY A 329 9.31 0.80 10.82
C GLY A 329 8.05 1.35 11.49
N ILE A 330 7.58 2.52 11.03
CA ILE A 330 6.36 3.16 11.55
C ILE A 330 5.14 2.32 11.20
N LEU A 331 4.95 1.98 9.92
CA LEU A 331 3.76 1.26 9.48
C LEU A 331 3.64 -0.12 10.10
N ALA A 332 4.74 -0.88 10.19
CA ALA A 332 4.72 -2.20 10.78
C ALA A 332 4.38 -2.15 12.28
N CYS A 333 4.88 -1.15 13.02
CA CYS A 333 4.54 -0.99 14.42
C CYS A 333 3.06 -0.62 14.62
N LEU A 334 2.54 0.33 13.85
CA LEU A 334 1.14 0.75 13.93
C LEU A 334 0.18 -0.35 13.46
N ASN A 335 0.54 -1.08 12.41
CA ASN A 335 -0.24 -2.21 11.89
C ASN A 335 -0.34 -3.35 12.93
N VAL A 336 0.81 -3.74 13.52
CA VAL A 336 0.84 -4.76 14.57
C VAL A 336 0.05 -4.28 15.79
N ALA A 337 0.19 -3.02 16.21
CA ALA A 337 -0.59 -2.47 17.30
C ALA A 337 -2.11 -2.54 17.02
N ALA A 338 -2.56 -2.18 15.81
CA ALA A 338 -3.96 -2.30 15.40
C ALA A 338 -4.49 -3.74 15.54
N GLN A 339 -3.67 -4.75 15.21
CA GLN A 339 -4.05 -6.15 15.28
C GLN A 339 -3.98 -6.73 16.69
N THR A 340 -2.91 -6.45 17.45
CA THR A 340 -2.69 -7.06 18.77
C THR A 340 -3.55 -6.43 19.86
N MET A 341 -3.87 -5.15 19.71
CA MET A 341 -4.70 -4.41 20.68
C MET A 341 -6.20 -4.63 20.45
N SER A 342 -6.58 -5.44 19.49
CA SER A 342 -7.98 -5.77 19.19
C SER A 342 -8.29 -7.23 19.55
N PRO A 343 -9.47 -7.54 20.14
CA PRO A 343 -9.93 -8.90 20.33
C PRO A 343 -9.91 -9.68 19.01
N TRP A 344 -9.66 -10.97 19.06
CA TRP A 344 -9.46 -11.81 17.87
C TRP A 344 -10.59 -11.67 16.83
N PHE A 345 -11.86 -11.54 17.27
CA PHE A 345 -13.04 -11.40 16.40
C PHE A 345 -13.21 -9.99 15.79
N LEU A 346 -12.46 -8.99 16.27
CA LEU A 346 -12.49 -7.61 15.75
C LEU A 346 -11.21 -7.22 14.98
N ARG A 347 -10.20 -8.10 14.94
CA ARG A 347 -8.88 -7.78 14.29
C ARG A 347 -9.01 -7.34 12.84
N ALA A 348 -9.84 -8.04 12.06
CA ALA A 348 -10.06 -7.67 10.64
C ALA A 348 -10.67 -6.26 10.52
N ARG A 349 -11.62 -5.91 11.39
CA ARG A 349 -12.26 -4.58 11.41
C ARG A 349 -11.29 -3.48 11.85
N ALA A 350 -10.48 -3.75 12.87
CA ALA A 350 -9.45 -2.82 13.32
C ALA A 350 -8.41 -2.55 12.23
N LEU A 351 -8.01 -3.59 11.50
CA LEU A 351 -7.10 -3.48 10.36
C LEU A 351 -7.72 -2.69 9.21
N SER A 352 -8.98 -2.93 8.87
CA SER A 352 -9.69 -2.15 7.83
C SER A 352 -9.79 -0.68 8.20
N LEU A 353 -10.08 -0.34 9.46
CA LEU A 353 -10.12 1.04 9.95
C LEU A 353 -8.73 1.68 9.97
N TYR A 354 -7.69 0.93 10.33
CA TYR A 354 -6.30 1.38 10.22
C TYR A 354 -5.94 1.73 8.76
N LEU A 355 -6.24 0.86 7.80
CA LEU A 355 -6.00 1.11 6.39
C LEU A 355 -6.82 2.28 5.84
N LEU A 356 -8.08 2.40 6.28
CA LEU A 356 -8.93 3.53 5.93
C LEU A 356 -8.33 4.86 6.39
N VAL A 357 -7.88 4.95 7.64
CA VAL A 357 -7.24 6.17 8.17
C VAL A 357 -5.90 6.43 7.51
N LEU A 358 -5.09 5.39 7.26
CA LEU A 358 -3.81 5.51 6.58
C LEU A 358 -3.98 6.08 5.17
N GLN A 359 -4.86 5.48 4.37
CA GLN A 359 -5.06 5.85 2.98
C GLN A 359 -5.84 7.17 2.83
N GLY A 360 -6.81 7.41 3.72
CA GLY A 360 -7.51 8.69 3.79
C GLY A 360 -6.57 9.85 4.17
N GLY A 361 -5.70 9.62 5.15
CA GLY A 361 -4.66 10.58 5.52
C GLY A 361 -3.67 10.85 4.38
N MET A 362 -3.27 9.79 3.65
CA MET A 362 -2.43 9.93 2.45
C MET A 362 -3.15 10.73 1.35
N ALA A 363 -4.42 10.46 1.07
CA ALA A 363 -5.19 11.17 0.03
C ALA A 363 -5.36 12.65 0.36
N ILE A 364 -5.85 12.96 1.57
CA ILE A 364 -6.07 14.33 2.03
C ILE A 364 -4.75 15.08 2.12
N GLY A 365 -3.72 14.45 2.69
CA GLY A 365 -2.40 15.05 2.85
C GLY A 365 -1.75 15.34 1.51
N SER A 366 -1.82 14.44 0.54
CA SER A 366 -1.23 14.65 -0.79
C SER A 366 -1.85 15.85 -1.52
N ALA A 367 -3.20 16.00 -1.45
CA ALA A 367 -3.89 17.15 -1.99
C ALA A 367 -3.51 18.44 -1.23
N PHE A 368 -3.47 18.38 0.11
CA PHE A 368 -3.10 19.51 0.97
C PHE A 368 -1.67 20.00 0.69
N TRP A 369 -0.69 19.09 0.69
CA TRP A 369 0.70 19.45 0.45
C TRP A 369 0.96 19.92 -0.98
N GLY A 370 0.24 19.34 -1.96
CA GLY A 370 0.25 19.83 -3.33
C GLY A 370 -0.28 21.25 -3.44
N ALA A 371 -1.41 21.56 -2.77
CA ALA A 371 -1.97 22.91 -2.72
C ALA A 371 -1.03 23.91 -2.00
N LEU A 372 -0.45 23.50 -0.88
CA LEU A 372 0.52 24.31 -0.15
C LEU A 372 1.75 24.59 -0.99
N ALA A 373 2.33 23.56 -1.62
CA ALA A 373 3.51 23.68 -2.48
C ALA A 373 3.25 24.63 -3.69
N SER A 374 2.00 24.69 -4.19
CA SER A 374 1.62 25.62 -5.25
C SER A 374 1.68 27.09 -4.81
N ARG A 375 1.57 27.37 -3.49
CA ARG A 375 1.59 28.74 -2.94
C ARG A 375 2.93 29.16 -2.42
N VAL A 376 3.64 28.25 -1.70
CA VAL A 376 4.86 28.60 -0.95
C VAL A 376 6.11 27.91 -1.48
N GLY A 377 5.98 27.10 -2.54
CA GLY A 377 7.07 26.32 -3.12
C GLY A 377 7.32 24.99 -2.38
N ILE A 378 8.04 24.08 -3.07
CA ILE A 378 8.30 22.71 -2.58
C ILE A 378 9.18 22.69 -1.33
N PRO A 379 10.30 23.45 -1.25
CA PRO A 379 11.16 23.42 -0.05
C PRO A 379 10.43 23.84 1.21
N THR A 380 9.54 24.85 1.13
CA THR A 380 8.75 25.32 2.25
C THR A 380 7.66 24.31 2.63
N ALA A 381 7.01 23.70 1.64
CA ALA A 381 6.01 22.65 1.90
C ALA A 381 6.62 21.45 2.62
N PHE A 382 7.83 21.02 2.23
CA PHE A 382 8.57 19.95 2.93
C PHE A 382 9.00 20.34 4.34
N LEU A 383 9.43 21.59 4.54
CA LEU A 383 9.73 22.10 5.88
C LEU A 383 8.47 22.04 6.78
N CYS A 384 7.34 22.56 6.28
CA CYS A 384 6.06 22.51 7.02
C CYS A 384 5.63 21.07 7.32
N SER A 385 5.82 20.15 6.36
CA SER A 385 5.52 18.72 6.55
C SER A 385 6.44 18.10 7.63
N ALA A 386 7.74 18.39 7.61
CA ALA A 386 8.68 17.94 8.61
C ALA A 386 8.31 18.45 10.01
N ILE A 387 7.92 19.71 10.11
CA ILE A 387 7.40 20.29 11.38
C ILE A 387 6.12 19.57 11.81
N ALA A 388 5.17 19.33 10.88
CA ALA A 388 3.93 18.63 11.20
C ALA A 388 4.20 17.19 11.70
N LEU A 389 5.19 16.47 11.14
CA LEU A 389 5.63 15.16 11.62
C LEU A 389 6.15 15.23 13.06
N VAL A 390 7.00 16.21 13.36
CA VAL A 390 7.57 16.41 14.72
C VAL A 390 6.47 16.82 15.70
N VAL A 391 5.58 17.73 15.32
CA VAL A 391 4.42 18.13 16.15
C VAL A 391 3.50 16.93 16.39
N GLY A 392 3.33 16.07 15.38
CA GLY A 392 2.58 14.81 15.50
C GLY A 392 3.14 13.88 16.59
N LEU A 393 4.43 13.99 16.96
CA LEU A 393 5.01 13.25 18.08
C LEU A 393 4.39 13.63 19.45
N ALA A 394 3.78 14.80 19.57
CA ALA A 394 3.02 15.12 20.78
C ALA A 394 1.88 14.10 21.04
N SER A 395 1.35 13.49 19.96
CA SER A 395 0.38 12.40 20.06
C SER A 395 0.95 11.15 20.74
N VAL A 396 2.27 10.90 20.64
CA VAL A 396 2.93 9.76 21.29
C VAL A 396 2.88 9.87 22.79
N ARG A 397 3.10 11.08 23.33
CA ARG A 397 3.04 11.33 24.77
C ARG A 397 1.63 11.21 25.33
N ARG A 398 0.61 11.62 24.56
CA ARG A 398 -0.79 11.60 24.99
C ARG A 398 -1.45 10.23 24.74
N TYR A 399 -0.92 9.45 23.79
CA TYR A 399 -1.48 8.18 23.33
C TYR A 399 -0.37 7.12 23.20
N PRO A 400 0.18 6.58 24.32
CA PRO A 400 1.24 5.58 24.29
C PRO A 400 0.72 4.25 23.73
N LEU A 401 1.59 3.52 23.01
CA LEU A 401 1.32 2.16 22.50
C LEU A 401 1.84 1.08 23.46
N THR A 402 2.14 1.43 24.71
CA THR A 402 2.74 0.51 25.67
C THR A 402 1.74 -0.52 26.16
N SER A 403 2.14 -1.78 26.15
CA SER A 403 1.35 -2.97 26.47
C SER A 403 0.93 -3.14 27.95
N GLN A 404 1.25 -2.22 28.83
CA GLN A 404 0.90 -2.36 30.26
C GLN A 404 -0.60 -2.21 30.58
N GLU A 405 -1.37 -1.50 29.74
CA GLU A 405 -2.84 -1.42 29.95
C GLU A 405 -3.60 -2.63 29.37
N LEU A 406 -2.95 -3.52 28.63
CA LEU A 406 -3.55 -4.73 28.06
C LEU A 406 -3.78 -5.85 29.10
N GLN A 407 -3.16 -5.78 30.28
CA GLN A 407 -3.41 -6.70 31.39
C GLN A 407 -4.66 -6.36 32.21
N TYR A 408 -5.26 -5.19 32.00
CA TYR A 408 -6.45 -4.72 32.71
C TYR A 408 -7.63 -4.41 31.79
N ALA A 409 -7.89 -5.25 30.79
CA ALA A 409 -9.24 -5.29 30.21
C ALA A 409 -10.10 -6.15 31.15
N PRO A 410 -11.01 -5.56 31.94
CA PRO A 410 -11.93 -6.36 32.74
C PRO A 410 -12.74 -7.22 31.78
N SER A 411 -12.93 -8.46 32.18
CA SER A 411 -13.84 -9.45 31.61
C SER A 411 -15.27 -8.89 31.52
N VAL A 412 -15.54 -8.08 30.50
CA VAL A 412 -16.90 -7.70 30.10
C VAL A 412 -17.36 -8.68 29.06
N VAL A 413 -17.54 -9.94 29.47
CA VAL A 413 -18.50 -10.89 28.93
C VAL A 413 -18.88 -11.84 30.05
N ARG A 414 -19.77 -11.40 30.89
CA ARG A 414 -20.73 -12.21 31.61
C ARG A 414 -21.98 -11.34 31.73
N ASP A 415 -22.88 -11.61 30.86
CA ASP A 415 -24.32 -11.86 30.95
C ASP A 415 -24.95 -11.69 29.55
#